data_789e1d1dc2196df73d159c32fb9f9ff5
#
_entry.id   789e1d1dc2196df73d159c32fb9f9ff5
#
_cell.length_a   1.000
_cell.length_b   1.000
_cell.length_c   1.000
_cell.angle_alpha   90.00
_cell.angle_beta   90.00
_cell.angle_gamma   90.00
#
_symmetry.space_group_name_H-M   'P 1'
#
loop_
_entity.id
_entity.type
_entity.pdbx_description
1 polymer ?
#
loop_
_entity_poly.entity_id
_entity_poly.type
_entity_poly.pdbx_seq_one_letter_code
_entity_poly.pdbx_strand_id
1 'polypeptide(L)'
;MIKAGVIGYGYWGPNIVRNFNNHPEIEVIKVCDKSPDRLTALAGAFKGIEGVTDADEILKDSSIDAVAIVTPVFAHFPLAKKALENGKHVFLEKPFTATSDQAKELIDLAAQKGLVIMVDHTFLFTGAVRKMKELVENGTMGDLYYYDSMRVNLGLFQHDVNVIWDLVPHDISIMQYLVPDLKPISLNATGSSHFGRGLEDVAYLTVQYENNFIAHFNANWMSPVKIRQTLLAGSNKMLVWDDVEPDYKLKVYDKGVEVNDKSDIYNLLISYRSGDMQSPKVAALEALKLETEHFYDAITKGIKPINGGEEGLKVVEILEASDQSIKNGGSEVKF
;
A
#
# COMPACT_ATOMS: atom_id res chain seq x y z
N MET A 1 5.83 11.64 24.81
CA MET A 1 6.84 11.59 23.70
C MET A 1 7.20 10.15 23.50
N ILE A 2 7.07 9.63 22.28
CA ILE A 2 7.42 8.25 21.89
C ILE A 2 8.87 8.24 21.42
N LYS A 3 9.69 7.37 22.00
CA LYS A 3 11.05 7.14 21.53
C LYS A 3 11.05 6.04 20.46
N ALA A 4 11.57 6.36 19.29
CA ALA A 4 11.55 5.47 18.15
C ALA A 4 12.97 5.03 17.73
N GLY A 5 13.08 3.79 17.26
CA GLY A 5 14.22 3.30 16.51
C GLY A 5 13.84 3.02 15.05
N VAL A 6 14.78 3.16 14.12
CA VAL A 6 14.57 2.82 12.71
C VAL A 6 15.58 1.77 12.28
N ILE A 7 15.11 0.69 11.67
CA ILE A 7 15.95 -0.40 11.16
C ILE A 7 15.88 -0.39 9.63
N GLY A 8 16.99 -0.06 8.98
CA GLY A 8 17.12 0.14 7.54
C GLY A 8 17.20 1.63 7.18
N TYR A 9 18.34 2.04 6.65
CA TYR A 9 18.59 3.41 6.16
C TYR A 9 18.96 3.38 4.67
N GLY A 10 18.17 2.58 3.92
CA GLY A 10 18.27 2.45 2.46
C GLY A 10 17.62 3.61 1.73
N TYR A 11 17.00 3.31 0.57
CA TYR A 11 16.34 4.31 -0.27
C TYR A 11 15.20 5.05 0.45
N TRP A 12 14.35 4.32 1.21
CA TRP A 12 13.17 4.89 1.87
C TRP A 12 13.45 5.34 3.31
N GLY A 13 14.43 4.73 3.98
CA GLY A 13 14.79 5.02 5.38
C GLY A 13 14.94 6.50 5.73
N PRO A 14 15.66 7.33 4.93
CA PRO A 14 15.78 8.77 5.17
C PRO A 14 14.44 9.50 5.25
N ASN A 15 13.43 9.08 4.48
CA ASN A 15 12.10 9.67 4.51
C ASN A 15 11.34 9.34 5.81
N ILE A 16 11.45 8.09 6.27
CA ILE A 16 10.86 7.65 7.55
C ILE A 16 11.53 8.39 8.71
N VAL A 17 12.86 8.40 8.78
CA VAL A 17 13.60 9.11 9.84
C VAL A 17 13.21 10.59 9.87
N ARG A 18 13.16 11.26 8.72
CA ARG A 18 12.78 12.67 8.61
C ARG A 18 11.37 12.93 9.15
N ASN A 19 10.39 12.11 8.73
CA ASN A 19 9.01 12.33 9.14
C ASN A 19 8.79 12.01 10.62
N PHE A 20 9.37 10.92 11.13
CA PHE A 20 9.29 10.58 12.55
C PHE A 20 9.96 11.66 13.42
N ASN A 21 11.17 12.09 13.05
CA ASN A 21 11.90 13.10 13.82
C ASN A 21 11.32 14.51 13.69
N ASN A 22 10.52 14.80 12.67
CA ASN A 22 9.80 16.06 12.53
C ASN A 22 8.47 16.08 13.30
N HIS A 23 8.00 14.94 13.79
CA HIS A 23 6.80 14.89 14.60
C HIS A 23 7.11 15.39 16.02
N PRO A 24 6.32 16.34 16.58
CA PRO A 24 6.65 16.99 17.86
C PRO A 24 6.70 16.04 19.07
N GLU A 25 6.01 14.90 18.98
CA GLU A 25 5.88 13.93 20.07
C GLU A 25 6.57 12.58 19.77
N ILE A 26 7.38 12.50 18.71
CA ILE A 26 8.22 11.32 18.39
C ILE A 26 9.67 11.76 18.33
N GLU A 27 10.54 11.04 19.01
CA GLU A 27 11.99 11.23 18.99
C GLU A 27 12.67 9.99 18.42
N VAL A 28 13.34 10.13 17.28
CA VAL A 28 14.18 9.04 16.74
C VAL A 28 15.51 9.08 17.46
N ILE A 29 15.80 8.07 18.27
CA ILE A 29 17.04 8.03 19.08
C ILE A 29 18.12 7.13 18.46
N LYS A 30 17.73 6.09 17.71
CA LYS A 30 18.67 5.16 17.06
C LYS A 30 18.22 4.80 15.64
N VAL A 31 19.21 4.65 14.76
CA VAL A 31 19.02 4.12 13.39
C VAL A 31 20.01 3.00 13.15
N CYS A 32 19.53 1.84 12.72
CA CYS A 32 20.37 0.70 12.37
C CYS A 32 20.47 0.53 10.85
N ASP A 33 21.71 0.43 10.35
CA ASP A 33 21.97 -0.06 8.99
C ASP A 33 23.31 -0.82 8.98
N LYS A 34 23.39 -1.87 8.16
CA LYS A 34 24.62 -2.67 8.00
C LYS A 34 25.73 -1.93 7.25
N SER A 35 25.38 -0.87 6.50
CA SER A 35 26.32 -0.07 5.71
C SER A 35 26.88 1.10 6.52
N PRO A 36 28.21 1.16 6.78
CA PRO A 36 28.84 2.32 7.44
C PRO A 36 28.66 3.62 6.67
N ASP A 37 28.63 3.57 5.34
CA ASP A 37 28.43 4.77 4.50
C ASP A 37 27.05 5.39 4.72
N ARG A 38 26.00 4.55 4.88
CA ARG A 38 24.64 5.01 5.19
C ARG A 38 24.58 5.64 6.58
N LEU A 39 25.26 5.06 7.56
CA LEU A 39 25.35 5.65 8.92
C LEU A 39 26.14 6.96 8.93
N THR A 40 27.15 7.08 8.08
CA THR A 40 27.86 8.35 7.88
C THR A 40 26.94 9.42 7.28
N ALA A 41 26.12 9.04 6.28
CA ALA A 41 25.11 9.94 5.70
C ALA A 41 24.04 10.34 6.73
N LEU A 42 23.60 9.42 7.59
CA LEU A 42 22.70 9.70 8.70
C LEU A 42 23.27 10.76 9.64
N ALA A 43 24.51 10.57 10.10
CA ALA A 43 25.18 11.50 11.03
C ALA A 43 25.36 12.91 10.43
N GLY A 44 25.53 12.99 9.10
CA GLY A 44 25.57 14.27 8.37
C GLY A 44 24.22 14.97 8.28
N ALA A 45 23.11 14.19 8.19
CA ALA A 45 21.77 14.73 8.03
C ALA A 45 21.05 15.02 9.36
N PHE A 46 21.29 14.21 10.39
CA PHE A 46 20.58 14.27 11.67
C PHE A 46 21.57 14.28 12.84
N LYS A 47 21.62 15.39 13.56
CA LYS A 47 22.42 15.50 14.78
C LYS A 47 21.65 14.89 15.96
N GLY A 48 22.33 14.07 16.75
CA GLY A 48 21.77 13.47 17.97
C GLY A 48 21.11 12.10 17.79
N ILE A 49 21.00 11.59 16.56
CA ILE A 49 20.55 10.23 16.30
C ILE A 49 21.78 9.30 16.29
N GLU A 50 21.74 8.26 17.11
CA GLU A 50 22.79 7.26 17.18
C GLU A 50 22.68 6.27 16.01
N GLY A 51 23.76 6.08 15.25
CA GLY A 51 23.87 5.08 14.20
C GLY A 51 24.45 3.78 14.75
N VAL A 52 23.77 2.65 14.58
CA VAL A 52 24.21 1.32 15.03
C VAL A 52 24.21 0.32 13.87
N THR A 53 24.99 -0.76 13.99
CA THR A 53 25.05 -1.80 12.94
C THR A 53 24.31 -3.08 13.29
N ASP A 54 23.97 -3.27 14.57
CA ASP A 54 23.19 -4.40 15.06
C ASP A 54 21.77 -3.97 15.42
N ALA A 55 20.78 -4.59 14.80
CA ALA A 55 19.37 -4.32 15.08
C ALA A 55 18.98 -4.63 16.54
N ASP A 56 19.70 -5.52 17.20
CA ASP A 56 19.44 -5.84 18.60
C ASP A 56 19.69 -4.68 19.55
N GLU A 57 20.53 -3.73 19.17
CA GLU A 57 20.74 -2.51 19.94
C GLU A 57 19.51 -1.57 19.97
N ILE A 58 18.60 -1.76 19.00
CA ILE A 58 17.29 -1.09 18.98
C ILE A 58 16.23 -2.01 19.60
N LEU A 59 16.18 -3.26 19.16
CA LEU A 59 15.11 -4.19 19.54
C LEU A 59 15.10 -4.52 21.02
N LYS A 60 16.25 -4.55 21.68
CA LYS A 60 16.42 -4.85 23.12
C LYS A 60 16.49 -3.60 24.01
N ASP A 61 16.58 -2.41 23.44
CA ASP A 61 16.65 -1.18 24.21
C ASP A 61 15.30 -0.86 24.84
N SER A 62 15.22 -0.96 26.17
CA SER A 62 13.99 -0.72 26.91
C SER A 62 13.52 0.75 26.92
N SER A 63 14.38 1.68 26.47
CA SER A 63 14.00 3.09 26.32
C SER A 63 13.26 3.39 25.01
N ILE A 64 13.23 2.45 24.04
CA ILE A 64 12.54 2.58 22.77
C ILE A 64 11.14 2.00 22.88
N ASP A 65 10.14 2.79 22.50
CA ASP A 65 8.72 2.44 22.55
C ASP A 65 8.23 1.85 21.22
N ALA A 66 8.77 2.33 20.10
CA ALA A 66 8.33 1.96 18.76
C ALA A 66 9.50 1.76 17.79
N VAL A 67 9.34 0.89 16.81
CA VAL A 67 10.36 0.60 15.80
C VAL A 67 9.75 0.72 14.40
N ALA A 68 10.39 1.51 13.52
CA ALA A 68 10.14 1.48 12.10
C ALA A 68 11.11 0.51 11.42
N ILE A 69 10.59 -0.45 10.64
CA ILE A 69 11.37 -1.47 9.93
C ILE A 69 11.27 -1.18 8.44
N VAL A 70 12.39 -0.79 7.83
CA VAL A 70 12.50 -0.30 6.43
C VAL A 70 13.58 -1.11 5.70
N THR A 71 13.44 -2.42 5.75
CA THR A 71 14.37 -3.41 5.23
C THR A 71 13.75 -4.17 4.04
N PRO A 72 14.48 -5.03 3.34
CA PRO A 72 13.87 -5.98 2.41
C PRO A 72 12.86 -6.91 3.11
N VAL A 73 11.81 -7.32 2.36
CA VAL A 73 10.63 -8.02 2.92
C VAL A 73 10.97 -9.30 3.69
N PHE A 74 11.98 -10.04 3.28
CA PHE A 74 12.41 -11.27 3.98
C PHE A 74 12.89 -11.02 5.42
N ALA A 75 13.30 -9.81 5.75
CA ALA A 75 13.73 -9.42 7.10
C ALA A 75 12.57 -8.85 7.95
N HIS A 76 11.42 -8.56 7.36
CA HIS A 76 10.29 -7.94 8.06
C HIS A 76 9.79 -8.80 9.21
N PHE A 77 9.43 -10.05 8.92
CA PHE A 77 8.88 -10.96 9.93
C PHE A 77 9.79 -11.17 11.15
N PRO A 78 11.06 -11.59 11.01
CA PRO A 78 11.91 -11.83 12.18
C PRO A 78 12.18 -10.56 13.00
N LEU A 79 12.31 -9.40 12.35
CA LEU A 79 12.54 -8.13 13.05
C LEU A 79 11.26 -7.65 13.76
N ALA A 80 10.12 -7.68 13.09
CA ALA A 80 8.84 -7.28 13.65
C ALA A 80 8.42 -8.19 14.82
N LYS A 81 8.57 -9.50 14.66
CA LYS A 81 8.31 -10.46 15.76
C LYS A 81 9.14 -10.13 16.98
N LYS A 82 10.45 -9.93 16.80
CA LYS A 82 11.36 -9.61 17.90
C LYS A 82 11.04 -8.24 18.53
N ALA A 83 10.63 -7.25 17.75
CA ALA A 83 10.18 -5.96 18.25
C ALA A 83 8.94 -6.12 19.15
N LEU A 84 7.92 -6.83 18.67
CA LEU A 84 6.70 -7.12 19.44
C LEU A 84 6.99 -7.93 20.71
N GLU A 85 7.84 -8.97 20.63
CA GLU A 85 8.26 -9.77 21.78
C GLU A 85 8.89 -8.88 22.88
N ASN A 86 9.62 -7.84 22.48
CA ASN A 86 10.22 -6.85 23.37
C ASN A 86 9.31 -5.65 23.70
N GLY A 87 8.01 -5.76 23.45
CA GLY A 87 7.02 -4.76 23.86
C GLY A 87 7.03 -3.46 23.05
N LYS A 88 7.48 -3.50 21.78
CA LYS A 88 7.56 -2.31 20.93
C LYS A 88 6.45 -2.30 19.88
N HIS A 89 5.84 -1.13 19.66
CA HIS A 89 4.97 -0.88 18.53
C HIS A 89 5.76 -0.93 17.23
N VAL A 90 5.13 -1.36 16.12
CA VAL A 90 5.83 -1.61 14.86
C VAL A 90 5.20 -0.82 13.72
N PHE A 91 6.01 0.00 13.06
CA PHE A 91 5.75 0.57 11.74
C PHE A 91 6.59 -0.22 10.71
N LEU A 92 5.96 -0.78 9.70
CA LEU A 92 6.62 -1.74 8.81
C LEU A 92 6.45 -1.34 7.35
N GLU A 93 7.57 -1.25 6.60
CA GLU A 93 7.52 -1.00 5.16
C GLU A 93 6.71 -2.09 4.43
N LYS A 94 6.07 -1.70 3.32
CA LYS A 94 5.37 -2.65 2.43
C LYS A 94 6.40 -3.54 1.66
N PRO A 95 6.01 -4.75 1.24
CA PRO A 95 4.85 -5.53 1.67
C PRO A 95 4.97 -5.95 3.13
N PHE A 96 3.85 -6.13 3.81
CA PHE A 96 3.83 -6.42 5.25
C PHE A 96 4.78 -7.57 5.65
N THR A 97 4.63 -8.72 5.00
CA THR A 97 5.45 -9.92 5.22
C THR A 97 5.65 -10.67 3.90
N ALA A 98 6.54 -11.66 3.91
CA ALA A 98 6.77 -12.52 2.75
C ALA A 98 5.69 -13.60 2.58
N THR A 99 4.92 -13.92 3.63
CA THR A 99 3.80 -14.87 3.59
C THR A 99 2.65 -14.42 4.47
N SER A 100 1.42 -14.86 4.12
CA SER A 100 0.22 -14.59 4.90
C SER A 100 0.28 -15.23 6.30
N ASP A 101 0.89 -16.39 6.45
CA ASP A 101 1.07 -17.04 7.76
C ASP A 101 1.97 -16.21 8.69
N GLN A 102 3.03 -15.61 8.16
CA GLN A 102 3.86 -14.66 8.91
C GLN A 102 3.05 -13.43 9.35
N ALA A 103 2.21 -12.91 8.47
CA ALA A 103 1.33 -11.78 8.79
C ALA A 103 0.37 -12.11 9.92
N LYS A 104 -0.30 -13.28 9.85
CA LYS A 104 -1.22 -13.76 10.90
C LYS A 104 -0.53 -13.89 12.24
N GLU A 105 0.67 -14.49 12.26
CA GLU A 105 1.45 -14.63 13.51
C GLU A 105 1.80 -13.26 14.13
N LEU A 106 2.19 -12.27 13.33
CA LEU A 106 2.49 -10.92 13.83
C LEU A 106 1.23 -10.22 14.36
N ILE A 107 0.09 -10.37 13.68
CA ILE A 107 -1.19 -9.79 14.10
C ILE A 107 -1.61 -10.36 15.45
N ASP A 108 -1.57 -11.69 15.59
CA ASP A 108 -1.92 -12.38 16.83
C ASP A 108 -1.00 -11.98 17.98
N LEU A 109 0.31 -11.88 17.73
CA LEU A 109 1.29 -11.48 18.72
C LEU A 109 1.07 -10.03 19.18
N ALA A 110 0.81 -9.12 18.23
CA ALA A 110 0.53 -7.72 18.55
C ALA A 110 -0.75 -7.59 19.37
N ALA A 111 -1.83 -8.29 19.00
CA ALA A 111 -3.08 -8.31 19.74
C ALA A 111 -2.91 -8.84 21.17
N GLN A 112 -2.17 -9.93 21.36
CA GLN A 112 -1.88 -10.51 22.67
C GLN A 112 -1.13 -9.54 23.58
N LYS A 113 -0.29 -8.69 23.03
CA LYS A 113 0.53 -7.73 23.77
C LYS A 113 -0.07 -6.32 23.84
N GLY A 114 -1.21 -6.07 23.19
CA GLY A 114 -1.80 -4.73 23.11
C GLY A 114 -0.93 -3.72 22.35
N LEU A 115 -0.18 -4.19 21.35
CA LEU A 115 0.74 -3.37 20.56
C LEU A 115 0.15 -3.04 19.20
N VAL A 116 0.58 -1.92 18.62
CA VAL A 116 0.18 -1.47 17.29
C VAL A 116 1.14 -2.03 16.25
N ILE A 117 0.58 -2.58 15.17
CA ILE A 117 1.27 -2.79 13.90
C ILE A 117 0.61 -1.88 12.86
N MET A 118 1.42 -1.15 12.12
CA MET A 118 1.01 -0.34 10.98
C MET A 118 1.93 -0.60 9.78
N VAL A 119 1.36 -0.81 8.61
CA VAL A 119 2.11 -1.08 7.37
C VAL A 119 2.19 0.19 6.54
N ASP A 120 3.38 0.53 6.02
CA ASP A 120 3.62 1.73 5.20
C ASP A 120 2.87 1.67 3.85
N HIS A 121 1.57 1.90 3.91
CA HIS A 121 0.70 2.12 2.75
C HIS A 121 0.48 3.63 2.55
N THR A 122 1.57 4.38 2.39
CA THR A 122 1.61 5.85 2.33
C THR A 122 0.57 6.46 1.40
N PHE A 123 0.24 5.81 0.26
CA PHE A 123 -0.74 6.35 -0.69
C PHE A 123 -2.14 6.56 -0.11
N LEU A 124 -2.53 5.82 0.93
CA LEU A 124 -3.83 6.00 1.61
C LEU A 124 -3.96 7.39 2.24
N PHE A 125 -2.84 8.03 2.55
CA PHE A 125 -2.78 9.34 3.18
C PHE A 125 -2.64 10.49 2.17
N THR A 126 -2.57 10.20 0.87
CA THR A 126 -2.58 11.23 -0.17
C THR A 126 -3.93 11.93 -0.26
N GLY A 127 -3.91 13.22 -0.55
CA GLY A 127 -5.16 13.99 -0.69
C GLY A 127 -6.08 13.44 -1.80
N ALA A 128 -5.51 12.87 -2.87
CA ALA A 128 -6.29 12.27 -3.95
C ALA A 128 -7.06 11.04 -3.47
N VAL A 129 -6.38 10.07 -2.83
CA VAL A 129 -7.03 8.83 -2.34
C VAL A 129 -8.07 9.14 -1.26
N ARG A 130 -7.80 10.08 -0.37
CA ARG A 130 -8.78 10.55 0.62
C ARG A 130 -10.01 11.17 -0.03
N LYS A 131 -9.81 11.95 -1.11
CA LYS A 131 -10.94 12.52 -1.87
C LYS A 131 -11.72 11.45 -2.63
N MET A 132 -11.03 10.43 -3.17
CA MET A 132 -11.69 9.27 -3.77
C MET A 132 -12.58 8.55 -2.74
N LYS A 133 -12.06 8.31 -1.53
CA LYS A 133 -12.81 7.68 -0.43
C LYS A 133 -14.05 8.48 -0.06
N GLU A 134 -13.93 9.81 0.08
CA GLU A 134 -15.06 10.70 0.33
C GLU A 134 -16.16 10.56 -0.74
N LEU A 135 -15.77 10.50 -2.03
CA LEU A 135 -16.71 10.38 -3.15
C LEU A 135 -17.39 9.00 -3.21
N VAL A 136 -16.73 7.95 -2.75
CA VAL A 136 -17.32 6.63 -2.60
C VAL A 136 -18.31 6.61 -1.43
N GLU A 137 -17.90 7.06 -0.24
CA GLU A 137 -18.68 7.02 0.98
C GLU A 137 -19.94 7.90 0.94
N ASN A 138 -19.88 9.04 0.26
CA ASN A 138 -21.04 9.92 0.13
C ASN A 138 -22.02 9.50 -0.98
N GLY A 139 -21.78 8.34 -1.63
CA GLY A 139 -22.66 7.78 -2.65
C GLY A 139 -22.57 8.46 -4.04
N THR A 140 -21.63 9.39 -4.24
CA THR A 140 -21.45 10.07 -5.54
C THR A 140 -21.25 9.10 -6.68
N MET A 141 -20.53 7.99 -6.43
CA MET A 141 -20.20 7.00 -7.45
C MET A 141 -21.37 6.05 -7.78
N GLY A 142 -22.32 5.88 -6.86
CA GLY A 142 -23.34 4.83 -6.93
C GLY A 142 -22.75 3.44 -6.66
N ASP A 143 -23.36 2.39 -7.23
CA ASP A 143 -22.85 1.01 -7.15
C ASP A 143 -21.55 0.91 -7.93
N LEU A 144 -20.51 0.38 -7.29
CA LEU A 144 -19.20 0.26 -7.92
C LEU A 144 -19.13 -0.97 -8.81
N TYR A 145 -18.54 -0.82 -9.99
CA TYR A 145 -18.45 -1.87 -11.01
C TYR A 145 -17.04 -2.45 -11.16
N TYR A 146 -16.03 -1.57 -11.27
CA TYR A 146 -14.66 -2.02 -11.42
C TYR A 146 -13.62 -0.99 -10.94
N TYR A 147 -12.45 -1.52 -10.65
CA TYR A 147 -11.23 -0.78 -10.38
C TYR A 147 -10.16 -1.23 -11.38
N ASP A 148 -9.53 -0.30 -12.08
CA ASP A 148 -8.43 -0.57 -13.02
C ASP A 148 -7.25 0.32 -12.67
N SER A 149 -6.06 -0.28 -12.52
CA SER A 149 -4.83 0.41 -12.14
C SER A 149 -3.69 0.08 -13.09
N MET A 150 -2.99 1.12 -13.52
CA MET A 150 -1.76 1.02 -14.29
C MET A 150 -0.63 1.71 -13.51
N ARG A 151 0.39 0.93 -13.12
CA ARG A 151 1.59 1.43 -12.46
C ARG A 151 2.83 0.93 -13.19
N VAL A 152 3.32 1.75 -14.10
CA VAL A 152 4.41 1.41 -15.01
C VAL A 152 5.45 2.53 -15.08
N ASN A 153 6.73 2.15 -15.11
CA ASN A 153 7.87 3.09 -15.22
C ASN A 153 9.17 2.33 -15.51
N LEU A 154 10.23 3.05 -15.89
CA LEU A 154 11.59 2.51 -15.75
C LEU A 154 11.92 2.46 -14.26
N GLY A 155 11.74 1.29 -13.66
CA GLY A 155 11.86 1.06 -12.22
C GLY A 155 13.26 0.63 -11.78
N LEU A 156 13.47 0.65 -10.48
CA LEU A 156 14.57 -0.06 -9.85
C LEU A 156 14.17 -1.54 -9.79
N PHE A 157 14.80 -2.37 -10.63
CA PHE A 157 14.58 -3.82 -10.58
C PHE A 157 14.98 -4.36 -9.21
N GLN A 158 14.02 -4.82 -8.45
CA GLN A 158 14.28 -5.43 -7.14
C GLN A 158 15.01 -6.76 -7.32
N HIS A 159 15.78 -7.17 -6.30
CA HIS A 159 16.59 -8.39 -6.35
C HIS A 159 15.91 -9.59 -5.68
N ASP A 160 14.90 -9.32 -4.88
CA ASP A 160 14.27 -10.24 -3.93
C ASP A 160 12.78 -10.48 -4.23
N VAL A 161 12.14 -9.60 -5.01
CA VAL A 161 10.72 -9.70 -5.34
C VAL A 161 10.48 -9.39 -6.83
N ASN A 162 9.34 -9.84 -7.36
CA ASN A 162 8.90 -9.50 -8.71
C ASN A 162 8.15 -8.15 -8.74
N VAL A 163 7.75 -7.72 -9.94
CA VAL A 163 7.09 -6.43 -10.16
C VAL A 163 5.74 -6.31 -9.45
N ILE A 164 5.02 -7.43 -9.25
CA ILE A 164 3.74 -7.44 -8.52
C ILE A 164 4.00 -7.08 -7.06
N TRP A 165 4.91 -7.78 -6.39
CA TRP A 165 5.25 -7.54 -4.98
C TRP A 165 5.82 -6.14 -4.71
N ASP A 166 6.50 -5.55 -5.70
CA ASP A 166 7.04 -4.19 -5.54
C ASP A 166 5.98 -3.10 -5.75
N LEU A 167 5.23 -3.16 -6.86
CA LEU A 167 4.37 -2.06 -7.29
C LEU A 167 2.91 -2.20 -6.86
N VAL A 168 2.34 -3.41 -6.98
CA VAL A 168 0.89 -3.63 -6.82
C VAL A 168 0.38 -3.54 -5.37
N PRO A 169 1.19 -3.72 -4.29
CA PRO A 169 0.73 -3.49 -2.92
C PRO A 169 0.09 -2.13 -2.70
N HIS A 170 0.62 -1.09 -3.35
CA HIS A 170 0.06 0.25 -3.28
C HIS A 170 -1.37 0.31 -3.85
N ASP A 171 -1.58 -0.30 -5.02
CA ASP A 171 -2.87 -0.22 -5.71
C ASP A 171 -3.91 -1.15 -5.09
N ILE A 172 -3.50 -2.31 -4.58
CA ILE A 172 -4.36 -3.21 -3.79
C ILE A 172 -4.82 -2.51 -2.51
N SER A 173 -3.89 -1.90 -1.77
CA SER A 173 -4.23 -1.21 -0.52
C SER A 173 -5.18 -0.04 -0.75
N ILE A 174 -4.99 0.74 -1.84
CA ILE A 174 -5.90 1.81 -2.23
C ILE A 174 -7.29 1.24 -2.54
N MET A 175 -7.38 0.20 -3.36
CA MET A 175 -8.65 -0.42 -3.73
C MET A 175 -9.38 -0.94 -2.48
N GLN A 176 -8.70 -1.66 -1.60
CA GLN A 176 -9.27 -2.16 -0.34
C GLN A 176 -9.71 -1.02 0.60
N TYR A 177 -8.97 0.08 0.65
CA TYR A 177 -9.36 1.25 1.42
C TYR A 177 -10.64 1.90 0.87
N LEU A 178 -10.78 1.96 -0.46
CA LEU A 178 -11.99 2.52 -1.10
C LEU A 178 -13.21 1.63 -0.87
N VAL A 179 -13.05 0.30 -0.90
CA VAL A 179 -14.14 -0.69 -0.82
C VAL A 179 -13.81 -1.81 0.20
N PRO A 180 -13.73 -1.48 1.50
CA PRO A 180 -13.18 -2.37 2.53
C PRO A 180 -13.97 -3.67 2.75
N ASP A 181 -15.25 -3.68 2.42
CA ASP A 181 -16.16 -4.80 2.69
C ASP A 181 -16.20 -5.83 1.56
N LEU A 182 -15.60 -5.54 0.40
CA LEU A 182 -15.55 -6.47 -0.73
C LEU A 182 -14.52 -7.59 -0.49
N LYS A 183 -15.00 -8.84 -0.59
CA LYS A 183 -14.14 -10.02 -0.46
C LYS A 183 -13.73 -10.54 -1.82
N PRO A 184 -12.44 -10.88 -2.02
CA PRO A 184 -12.00 -11.54 -3.23
C PRO A 184 -12.60 -12.96 -3.32
N ILE A 185 -12.97 -13.38 -4.53
CA ILE A 185 -13.48 -14.72 -4.83
C ILE A 185 -12.41 -15.55 -5.52
N SER A 186 -11.77 -14.97 -6.54
CA SER A 186 -10.71 -15.62 -7.30
C SER A 186 -9.83 -14.59 -8.00
N LEU A 187 -8.66 -15.02 -8.43
CA LEU A 187 -7.78 -14.20 -9.26
C LEU A 187 -7.07 -15.01 -10.34
N ASN A 188 -6.65 -14.28 -11.39
CA ASN A 188 -5.73 -14.73 -12.39
C ASN A 188 -4.57 -13.73 -12.50
N ALA A 189 -3.34 -14.23 -12.60
CA ALA A 189 -2.16 -13.40 -12.82
C ALA A 189 -1.26 -14.01 -13.90
N THR A 190 -0.73 -13.17 -14.76
CA THR A 190 0.27 -13.54 -15.78
C THR A 190 1.43 -12.57 -15.72
N GLY A 191 2.63 -13.06 -15.99
CA GLY A 191 3.82 -12.24 -15.99
C GLY A 191 4.92 -12.80 -16.86
N SER A 192 5.91 -11.99 -17.19
CA SER A 192 7.07 -12.36 -17.96
C SER A 192 8.35 -11.80 -17.36
N SER A 193 9.43 -12.58 -17.41
CA SER A 193 10.77 -12.19 -16.98
C SER A 193 11.66 -12.08 -18.22
N HIS A 194 12.09 -10.87 -18.57
CA HIS A 194 12.87 -10.60 -19.79
C HIS A 194 14.38 -10.59 -19.54
N PHE A 195 14.80 -10.40 -18.28
CA PHE A 195 16.23 -10.23 -17.96
C PHE A 195 16.88 -11.46 -17.32
N GLY A 196 16.28 -12.64 -17.48
CA GLY A 196 16.86 -13.91 -17.07
C GLY A 196 17.02 -14.12 -15.55
N ARG A 197 16.28 -13.36 -14.75
CA ARG A 197 16.36 -13.37 -13.29
C ARG A 197 15.35 -14.30 -12.61
N GLY A 198 14.40 -14.82 -13.40
CA GLY A 198 13.31 -15.65 -12.88
C GLY A 198 12.24 -14.88 -12.08
N LEU A 199 12.36 -13.54 -12.04
CA LEU A 199 11.37 -12.63 -11.44
C LEU A 199 10.68 -11.86 -12.57
N GLU A 200 9.36 -11.77 -12.52
CA GLU A 200 8.56 -11.06 -13.51
C GLU A 200 8.87 -9.55 -13.43
N ASP A 201 9.11 -8.95 -14.58
CA ASP A 201 9.35 -7.52 -14.77
C ASP A 201 8.16 -6.79 -15.43
N VAL A 202 7.25 -7.57 -16.03
CA VAL A 202 5.94 -7.16 -16.52
C VAL A 202 4.90 -8.15 -16.04
N ALA A 203 3.80 -7.67 -15.45
CA ALA A 203 2.74 -8.54 -14.97
C ALA A 203 1.36 -7.86 -15.00
N TYR A 204 0.34 -8.71 -15.13
CA TYR A 204 -1.06 -8.35 -15.12
C TYR A 204 -1.79 -9.25 -14.13
N LEU A 205 -2.63 -8.63 -13.30
CA LEU A 205 -3.40 -9.31 -12.26
C LEU A 205 -4.86 -8.89 -12.36
N THR A 206 -5.77 -9.85 -12.38
CA THR A 206 -7.22 -9.60 -12.34
C THR A 206 -7.82 -10.34 -11.15
N VAL A 207 -8.55 -9.64 -10.31
CA VAL A 207 -9.21 -10.18 -9.12
C VAL A 207 -10.72 -10.02 -9.26
N GLN A 208 -11.46 -11.11 -9.10
CA GLN A 208 -12.92 -11.13 -9.01
C GLN A 208 -13.34 -11.00 -7.55
N TYR A 209 -14.25 -10.09 -7.28
CA TYR A 209 -14.81 -9.85 -5.95
C TYR A 209 -16.31 -10.19 -5.90
N GLU A 210 -16.86 -10.23 -4.70
CA GLU A 210 -18.31 -10.29 -4.49
C GLU A 210 -19.02 -9.14 -5.24
N ASN A 211 -20.33 -9.28 -5.43
CA ASN A 211 -21.19 -8.28 -6.08
C ASN A 211 -20.80 -7.92 -7.53
N ASN A 212 -20.21 -8.86 -8.27
CA ASN A 212 -19.72 -8.63 -9.64
C ASN A 212 -18.66 -7.50 -9.77
N PHE A 213 -17.99 -7.13 -8.70
CA PHE A 213 -16.91 -6.17 -8.78
C PHE A 213 -15.63 -6.85 -9.29
N ILE A 214 -14.93 -6.19 -10.19
CA ILE A 214 -13.66 -6.67 -10.75
C ILE A 214 -12.56 -5.63 -10.56
N ALA A 215 -11.37 -6.08 -10.15
CA ALA A 215 -10.18 -5.23 -10.10
C ALA A 215 -9.10 -5.76 -11.05
N HIS A 216 -8.47 -4.85 -11.79
CA HIS A 216 -7.36 -5.16 -12.68
C HIS A 216 -6.15 -4.29 -12.35
N PHE A 217 -4.95 -4.92 -12.35
CA PHE A 217 -3.69 -4.25 -12.04
C PHE A 217 -2.65 -4.58 -13.12
N ASN A 218 -2.04 -3.54 -13.68
CA ASN A 218 -0.96 -3.61 -14.64
C ASN A 218 0.31 -3.04 -14.01
N ALA A 219 1.34 -3.87 -13.84
CA ALA A 219 2.63 -3.50 -13.26
C ALA A 219 3.78 -3.78 -14.23
N ASN A 220 4.69 -2.82 -14.38
CA ASN A 220 5.77 -2.95 -15.35
C ASN A 220 6.96 -2.05 -14.95
N TRP A 221 8.17 -2.63 -14.89
CA TRP A 221 9.42 -1.89 -14.66
C TRP A 221 10.11 -1.41 -15.94
N MET A 222 9.63 -1.81 -17.12
CA MET A 222 10.31 -1.60 -18.41
C MET A 222 9.77 -0.41 -19.20
N SER A 223 8.70 0.23 -18.74
CA SER A 223 8.07 1.30 -19.48
C SER A 223 8.91 2.59 -19.44
N PRO A 224 9.34 3.15 -20.58
CA PRO A 224 10.03 4.44 -20.62
C PRO A 224 9.11 5.61 -20.23
N VAL A 225 7.80 5.40 -20.32
CA VAL A 225 6.80 6.37 -19.89
C VAL A 225 6.30 5.98 -18.50
N LYS A 226 6.41 6.91 -17.54
CA LYS A 226 5.86 6.71 -16.22
C LYS A 226 4.37 6.98 -16.22
N ILE A 227 3.57 5.95 -15.91
CA ILE A 227 2.12 6.06 -15.75
C ILE A 227 1.76 5.54 -14.36
N ARG A 228 0.94 6.31 -13.64
CA ARG A 228 0.30 5.92 -12.39
C ARG A 228 -1.15 6.39 -12.45
N GLN A 229 -1.98 5.57 -13.04
CA GLN A 229 -3.36 5.93 -13.31
C GLN A 229 -4.30 4.88 -12.73
N THR A 230 -5.39 5.35 -12.13
CA THR A 230 -6.45 4.52 -11.59
C THR A 230 -7.80 4.98 -12.13
N LEU A 231 -8.60 4.02 -12.56
CA LEU A 231 -9.98 4.20 -12.95
C LEU A 231 -10.88 3.48 -11.94
N LEU A 232 -11.86 4.19 -11.38
CA LEU A 232 -12.91 3.61 -10.55
C LEU A 232 -14.25 3.94 -11.16
N ALA A 233 -14.96 2.92 -11.63
CA ALA A 233 -16.25 3.08 -12.26
C ALA A 233 -17.39 2.71 -11.33
N GLY A 234 -18.40 3.54 -11.30
CA GLY A 234 -19.68 3.29 -10.62
C GLY A 234 -20.88 3.54 -11.53
N SER A 235 -22.06 3.19 -11.06
CA SER A 235 -23.31 3.33 -11.81
C SER A 235 -23.64 4.80 -12.14
N ASN A 236 -23.23 5.72 -11.28
CA ASN A 236 -23.52 7.14 -11.44
C ASN A 236 -22.40 7.90 -12.14
N LYS A 237 -21.15 7.64 -11.76
CA LYS A 237 -19.98 8.40 -12.23
C LYS A 237 -18.77 7.50 -12.38
N MET A 238 -17.81 7.98 -13.17
CA MET A 238 -16.49 7.38 -13.30
C MET A 238 -15.44 8.35 -12.78
N LEU A 239 -14.50 7.83 -12.03
CA LEU A 239 -13.38 8.57 -11.47
C LEU A 239 -12.10 8.13 -12.17
N VAL A 240 -11.26 9.09 -12.53
CA VAL A 240 -9.91 8.88 -13.05
C VAL A 240 -8.94 9.63 -12.14
N TRP A 241 -8.02 8.90 -11.53
CA TRP A 241 -6.90 9.47 -10.81
C TRP A 241 -5.61 9.25 -11.59
N ASP A 242 -4.90 10.33 -11.86
CA ASP A 242 -3.56 10.30 -12.45
C ASP A 242 -2.57 10.94 -11.46
N ASP A 243 -1.73 10.11 -10.84
CA ASP A 243 -0.79 10.58 -9.82
C ASP A 243 0.37 11.40 -10.42
N VAL A 244 0.63 11.25 -11.72
CA VAL A 244 1.69 11.98 -12.42
C VAL A 244 1.23 13.35 -12.90
N GLU A 245 -0.08 13.55 -13.06
CA GLU A 245 -0.67 14.84 -13.42
C GLU A 245 -0.48 15.88 -12.30
N PRO A 246 0.12 17.04 -12.55
CA PRO A 246 0.40 18.02 -11.51
C PRO A 246 -0.87 18.77 -11.02
N ASP A 247 -1.78 19.14 -11.92
CA ASP A 247 -2.86 20.08 -11.62
C ASP A 247 -4.22 19.40 -11.44
N TYR A 248 -4.60 18.53 -12.38
CA TYR A 248 -5.91 17.88 -12.42
C TYR A 248 -5.80 16.38 -12.13
N LYS A 249 -5.17 16.05 -11.00
CA LYS A 249 -4.90 14.66 -10.58
C LYS A 249 -6.15 13.79 -10.54
N LEU A 250 -7.27 14.36 -10.15
CA LEU A 250 -8.53 13.64 -9.98
C LEU A 250 -9.60 14.25 -10.90
N LYS A 251 -10.21 13.40 -11.73
CA LYS A 251 -11.29 13.76 -12.64
C LYS A 251 -12.49 12.89 -12.38
N VAL A 252 -13.66 13.49 -12.27
CA VAL A 252 -14.95 12.82 -12.07
C VAL A 252 -15.81 13.09 -13.29
N TYR A 253 -16.14 12.03 -14.02
CA TYR A 253 -16.95 12.10 -15.23
C TYR A 253 -18.40 11.72 -14.91
N ASP A 254 -19.34 12.60 -15.21
CA ASP A 254 -20.77 12.33 -15.17
C ASP A 254 -21.23 11.81 -16.53
N LYS A 255 -20.64 10.67 -16.93
CA LYS A 255 -20.97 9.95 -18.15
C LYS A 255 -21.17 8.49 -17.80
N GLY A 256 -22.14 7.86 -18.41
CA GLY A 256 -22.45 6.47 -18.09
C GLY A 256 -23.39 5.83 -19.10
N VAL A 257 -23.73 4.60 -18.80
CA VAL A 257 -24.66 3.79 -19.56
C VAL A 257 -25.97 3.70 -18.78
N GLU A 258 -27.09 3.97 -19.43
CA GLU A 258 -28.41 3.80 -18.86
C GLU A 258 -29.11 2.65 -19.57
N VAL A 259 -29.68 1.73 -18.79
CA VAL A 259 -30.50 0.62 -19.29
C VAL A 259 -31.95 1.01 -19.10
N ASN A 260 -32.64 1.36 -20.17
CA ASN A 260 -34.01 1.90 -20.11
C ASN A 260 -35.09 0.83 -19.96
N ASP A 261 -34.81 -0.42 -20.32
CA ASP A 261 -35.73 -1.53 -20.11
C ASP A 261 -34.98 -2.81 -19.73
N LYS A 262 -35.30 -3.35 -18.55
CA LYS A 262 -34.75 -4.63 -18.06
C LYS A 262 -35.65 -5.83 -18.39
N SER A 263 -36.85 -5.58 -18.96
CA SER A 263 -37.86 -6.63 -19.18
C SER A 263 -37.70 -7.38 -20.51
N ASP A 264 -37.02 -6.79 -21.47
CA ASP A 264 -36.80 -7.35 -22.81
C ASP A 264 -35.34 -7.59 -23.09
N ILE A 265 -34.89 -8.83 -22.90
CA ILE A 265 -33.48 -9.27 -23.15
C ILE A 265 -33.07 -9.08 -24.63
N TYR A 266 -34.05 -9.09 -25.54
CA TYR A 266 -33.78 -8.92 -26.99
C TYR A 266 -33.73 -7.48 -27.46
N ASN A 267 -34.29 -6.53 -26.68
CA ASN A 267 -34.34 -5.11 -27.00
C ASN A 267 -33.71 -4.27 -25.88
N LEU A 268 -32.53 -4.65 -25.41
CA LEU A 268 -31.78 -3.85 -24.43
C LEU A 268 -31.48 -2.49 -25.01
N LEU A 269 -32.34 -1.51 -24.71
CA LEU A 269 -32.16 -0.12 -25.12
C LEU A 269 -31.09 0.52 -24.21
N ILE A 270 -29.86 0.51 -24.67
CA ILE A 270 -28.74 1.20 -24.04
C ILE A 270 -28.72 2.62 -24.54
N SER A 271 -28.83 3.58 -23.62
CA SER A 271 -28.56 4.98 -23.89
C SER A 271 -27.28 5.43 -23.20
N TYR A 272 -26.61 6.42 -23.78
CA TYR A 272 -25.42 7.01 -23.19
C TYR A 272 -25.78 8.31 -22.50
N ARG A 273 -25.60 8.38 -21.19
CA ARG A 273 -25.71 9.62 -20.46
C ARG A 273 -24.46 10.48 -20.74
N SER A 274 -24.67 11.69 -21.21
CA SER A 274 -23.63 12.70 -21.41
C SER A 274 -23.79 13.78 -20.35
N GLY A 275 -22.73 14.02 -19.57
CA GLY A 275 -22.68 15.03 -18.52
C GLY A 275 -21.31 15.66 -18.43
N ASP A 276 -21.09 16.44 -17.39
CA ASP A 276 -19.88 17.22 -17.18
C ASP A 276 -18.70 16.36 -16.72
N MET A 277 -17.49 16.89 -16.88
CA MET A 277 -16.30 16.44 -16.20
C MET A 277 -15.89 17.50 -15.17
N GLN A 278 -15.65 17.07 -13.95
CA GLN A 278 -15.23 17.93 -12.86
C GLN A 278 -13.89 17.44 -12.30
N SER A 279 -13.00 18.37 -11.95
CA SER A 279 -11.79 18.08 -11.21
C SER A 279 -11.91 18.63 -9.79
N PRO A 280 -12.27 17.81 -8.81
CA PRO A 280 -12.39 18.27 -7.43
C PRO A 280 -11.02 18.68 -6.89
N LYS A 281 -11.03 19.71 -6.03
CA LYS A 281 -9.82 20.16 -5.35
C LYS A 281 -9.26 19.03 -4.47
N VAL A 282 -8.01 18.69 -4.70
CA VAL A 282 -7.24 17.74 -3.90
C VAL A 282 -6.37 18.51 -2.91
N ALA A 283 -6.38 18.12 -1.65
CA ALA A 283 -5.51 18.74 -0.65
C ALA A 283 -4.04 18.38 -0.92
N ALA A 284 -3.17 19.39 -0.93
CA ALA A 284 -1.73 19.20 -1.01
C ALA A 284 -1.19 18.86 0.39
N LEU A 285 -1.11 17.58 0.69
CA LEU A 285 -0.68 17.05 1.99
C LEU A 285 0.55 16.15 1.79
N GLU A 286 1.50 16.20 2.73
CA GLU A 286 2.58 15.21 2.76
C GLU A 286 2.04 13.92 3.38
N ALA A 287 1.85 12.90 2.55
CA ALA A 287 1.21 11.65 2.94
C ALA A 287 1.92 10.96 4.10
N LEU A 288 3.26 10.84 4.04
CA LEU A 288 4.05 10.19 5.08
C LEU A 288 4.01 10.94 6.42
N LYS A 289 3.84 12.27 6.40
CA LYS A 289 3.62 13.05 7.62
C LYS A 289 2.28 12.69 8.28
N LEU A 290 1.22 12.58 7.49
CA LEU A 290 -0.10 12.18 8.00
C LEU A 290 -0.11 10.73 8.47
N GLU A 291 0.65 9.87 7.83
CA GLU A 291 0.81 8.47 8.22
C GLU A 291 1.56 8.37 9.55
N THR A 292 2.62 9.17 9.73
CA THR A 292 3.36 9.27 11.01
C THR A 292 2.44 9.78 12.15
N GLU A 293 1.64 10.81 11.90
CA GLU A 293 0.62 11.30 12.84
C GLU A 293 -0.39 10.19 13.19
N HIS A 294 -0.84 9.44 12.20
CA HIS A 294 -1.78 8.34 12.39
C HIS A 294 -1.18 7.19 13.23
N PHE A 295 0.09 6.88 13.04
CA PHE A 295 0.82 5.92 13.87
C PHE A 295 0.92 6.40 15.32
N TYR A 296 1.26 7.67 15.52
CA TYR A 296 1.26 8.28 16.86
C TYR A 296 -0.12 8.20 17.52
N ASP A 297 -1.17 8.54 16.79
CA ASP A 297 -2.54 8.50 17.29
C ASP A 297 -3.01 7.08 17.61
N ALA A 298 -2.60 6.10 16.81
CA ALA A 298 -2.91 4.70 17.08
C ALA A 298 -2.28 4.24 18.40
N ILE A 299 -1.05 4.64 18.69
CA ILE A 299 -0.35 4.27 19.93
C ILE A 299 -0.94 5.00 21.14
N THR A 300 -1.18 6.31 21.03
CA THR A 300 -1.49 7.15 22.19
C THR A 300 -2.97 7.29 22.48
N LYS A 301 -3.82 7.20 21.44
CA LYS A 301 -5.28 7.37 21.51
C LYS A 301 -6.05 6.07 21.30
N GLY A 302 -5.37 4.97 20.93
CA GLY A 302 -5.99 3.68 20.63
C GLY A 302 -6.85 3.70 19.36
N ILE A 303 -6.56 4.58 18.40
CA ILE A 303 -7.26 4.63 17.12
C ILE A 303 -6.84 3.42 16.28
N LYS A 304 -7.81 2.66 15.74
CA LYS A 304 -7.48 1.56 14.83
C LYS A 304 -6.82 2.11 13.55
N PRO A 305 -5.61 1.66 13.19
CA PRO A 305 -4.96 2.07 11.94
C PRO A 305 -5.78 1.69 10.71
N ILE A 306 -5.86 2.58 9.73
CA ILE A 306 -6.49 2.30 8.41
C ILE A 306 -5.60 1.41 7.52
N ASN A 307 -4.35 1.24 7.90
CA ASN A 307 -3.32 0.43 7.26
C ASN A 307 -2.66 -0.50 8.30
N GLY A 308 -3.46 -1.13 9.13
CA GLY A 308 -3.01 -2.05 10.16
C GLY A 308 -2.56 -3.41 9.61
N GLY A 309 -2.23 -4.32 10.52
CA GLY A 309 -1.82 -5.67 10.14
C GLY A 309 -2.88 -6.44 9.36
N GLU A 310 -4.17 -6.28 9.71
CA GLU A 310 -5.28 -6.95 9.01
C GLU A 310 -5.39 -6.49 7.55
N GLU A 311 -5.25 -5.19 7.30
CA GLU A 311 -5.24 -4.62 5.95
C GLU A 311 -3.98 -5.06 5.18
N GLY A 312 -2.82 -5.10 5.83
CA GLY A 312 -1.58 -5.63 5.26
C GLY A 312 -1.67 -7.11 4.91
N LEU A 313 -2.33 -7.94 5.75
CA LEU A 313 -2.56 -9.36 5.48
C LEU A 313 -3.36 -9.56 4.19
N LYS A 314 -4.46 -8.84 4.00
CA LYS A 314 -5.28 -8.93 2.78
C LYS A 314 -4.46 -8.62 1.51
N VAL A 315 -3.53 -7.67 1.59
CA VAL A 315 -2.60 -7.38 0.48
C VAL A 315 -1.70 -8.59 0.21
N VAL A 316 -1.08 -9.15 1.25
CA VAL A 316 -0.17 -10.31 1.12
C VAL A 316 -0.89 -11.54 0.56
N GLU A 317 -2.14 -11.81 0.98
CA GLU A 317 -2.93 -12.93 0.46
C GLU A 317 -3.14 -12.81 -1.06
N ILE A 318 -3.41 -11.62 -1.59
CA ILE A 318 -3.53 -11.38 -3.03
C ILE A 318 -2.17 -11.56 -3.73
N LEU A 319 -1.08 -11.11 -3.12
CA LEU A 319 0.27 -11.27 -3.68
C LEU A 319 0.68 -12.76 -3.76
N GLU A 320 0.46 -13.54 -2.72
CA GLU A 320 0.73 -14.99 -2.72
C GLU A 320 -0.11 -15.74 -3.76
N ALA A 321 -1.39 -15.43 -3.84
CA ALA A 321 -2.29 -16.02 -4.83
C ALA A 321 -1.88 -15.65 -6.26
N SER A 322 -1.36 -14.42 -6.49
CA SER A 322 -0.83 -14.03 -7.80
C SER A 322 0.41 -14.80 -8.20
N ASP A 323 1.33 -15.04 -7.27
CA ASP A 323 2.49 -15.91 -7.52
C ASP A 323 2.07 -17.35 -7.84
N GLN A 324 1.07 -17.87 -7.12
CA GLN A 324 0.54 -19.19 -7.39
C GLN A 324 -0.10 -19.27 -8.78
N SER A 325 -0.86 -18.27 -9.19
CA SER A 325 -1.46 -18.20 -10.52
C SER A 325 -0.40 -18.16 -11.62
N ILE A 326 0.63 -17.31 -11.49
CA ILE A 326 1.73 -17.21 -12.46
C ILE A 326 2.47 -18.55 -12.58
N LYS A 327 2.84 -19.18 -11.47
CA LYS A 327 3.54 -20.49 -11.45
C LYS A 327 2.71 -21.58 -12.13
N ASN A 328 1.38 -21.46 -12.12
CA ASN A 328 0.45 -22.40 -12.76
C ASN A 328 -0.03 -21.90 -14.14
N GLY A 329 0.76 -21.07 -14.83
CA GLY A 329 0.50 -20.61 -16.20
C GLY A 329 -0.70 -19.68 -16.35
N GLY A 330 -1.02 -18.91 -15.31
CA GLY A 330 -2.13 -17.95 -15.30
C GLY A 330 -3.48 -18.55 -14.92
N SER A 331 -3.49 -19.76 -14.34
CA SER A 331 -4.72 -20.42 -13.93
C SER A 331 -5.39 -19.69 -12.73
N GLU A 332 -6.71 -19.84 -12.66
CA GLU A 332 -7.51 -19.27 -11.57
C GLU A 332 -7.07 -19.83 -10.21
N VAL A 333 -6.90 -18.93 -9.24
CA VAL A 333 -6.72 -19.25 -7.82
C VAL A 333 -7.94 -18.73 -7.06
N LYS A 334 -8.56 -19.56 -6.21
CA LYS A 334 -9.72 -19.21 -5.36
C LYS A 334 -9.26 -18.88 -3.95
N PHE A 335 -9.97 -17.92 -3.34
CA PHE A 335 -9.78 -17.52 -1.94
C PHE A 335 -10.65 -18.33 -1.00
#